data_64dc9e5d5505896eed73961e9440a1c8
#
_entry.id   64dc9e5d5505896eed73961e9440a1c8
#
_cell.length_a   1.000
_cell.length_b   1.000
_cell.length_c   1.000
_cell.angle_alpha   90.00
_cell.angle_beta   90.00
_cell.angle_gamma   90.00
#
_symmetry.space_group_name_H-M   'P 1'
#
loop_
_entity.id
_entity.type
_entity.pdbx_description
1 polymer ?
#
loop_
_entity_poly.entity_id
_entity_poly.type
_entity_poly.pdbx_seq_one_letter_code
_entity_poly.pdbx_strand_id
1 'polypeptide(L)'
;MEILSTGEKIKRARVYNGITLKELCGDKISISKMSCIENGKVKPDEDILRYIADIIKLDYDYLEKDVYEQINENIEFFENNTDIYSDIEKDIKLNLDYAINYEYYELAFKLIHKLFNYYLNQKNLNDILDIVPKYYDLYRKNNVYQNTIIYFKDMANYLYESKEYGEAKNYYNRIVNLLV
;
A
#
# COMPACT_ATOMS: atom_id res chain seq x y z
N MET A 1 6.15 -2.03 -9.13
CA MET A 1 5.78 -0.59 -9.04
C MET A 1 6.58 0.06 -7.92
N GLU A 2 7.18 1.23 -8.17
CA GLU A 2 7.98 1.92 -7.15
C GLU A 2 7.09 2.90 -6.37
N ILE A 3 7.24 2.95 -5.04
CA ILE A 3 6.54 3.87 -4.15
C ILE A 3 7.59 4.76 -3.48
N LEU A 4 7.43 6.07 -3.61
CA LEU A 4 8.37 7.06 -3.07
C LEU A 4 7.61 8.16 -2.32
N SER A 5 8.08 8.50 -1.13
CA SER A 5 7.63 9.72 -0.46
C SER A 5 8.02 10.98 -1.25
N THR A 6 7.34 12.08 -1.03
CA THR A 6 7.66 13.38 -1.66
C THR A 6 9.13 13.76 -1.46
N GLY A 7 9.66 13.53 -0.25
CA GLY A 7 11.07 13.80 0.05
C GLY A 7 12.05 12.95 -0.76
N GLU A 8 11.75 11.66 -0.92
CA GLU A 8 12.56 10.72 -1.72
C GLU A 8 12.52 11.08 -3.21
N LYS A 9 11.35 11.45 -3.75
CA LYS A 9 11.21 11.93 -5.13
C LYS A 9 12.09 13.16 -5.38
N ILE A 10 12.02 14.16 -4.48
CA ILE A 10 12.82 15.37 -4.55
C ILE A 10 14.32 15.04 -4.51
N LYS A 11 14.74 14.27 -3.51
CA LYS A 11 16.15 13.89 -3.32
C LYS A 11 16.70 13.15 -4.54
N ARG A 12 15.94 12.18 -5.06
CA ARG A 12 16.32 11.38 -6.22
C ARG A 12 16.48 12.24 -7.48
N ALA A 13 15.50 13.09 -7.77
CA ALA A 13 15.55 13.98 -8.93
C ALA A 13 16.68 15.00 -8.81
N ARG A 14 16.87 15.57 -7.63
CA ARG A 14 17.99 16.48 -7.37
C ARG A 14 19.34 15.83 -7.64
N VAL A 15 19.57 14.64 -7.10
CA VAL A 15 20.82 13.89 -7.29
C VAL A 15 21.01 13.51 -8.75
N TYR A 16 19.96 13.02 -9.42
CA TYR A 16 19.99 12.67 -10.82
C TYR A 16 20.36 13.86 -11.73
N ASN A 17 19.85 15.05 -11.41
CA ASN A 17 20.16 16.28 -12.15
C ASN A 17 21.49 16.93 -11.73
N GLY A 18 22.24 16.35 -10.79
CA GLY A 18 23.52 16.89 -10.31
C GLY A 18 23.38 18.20 -9.51
N ILE A 19 22.17 18.50 -9.00
CA ILE A 19 21.87 19.73 -8.26
C ILE A 19 22.26 19.55 -6.79
N THR A 20 23.03 20.49 -6.22
CA THR A 20 23.34 20.50 -4.78
C THR A 20 22.14 20.95 -3.95
N LEU A 21 22.12 20.59 -2.65
CA LEU A 21 21.10 21.12 -1.72
C LEU A 21 21.07 22.67 -1.70
N LYS A 22 22.23 23.31 -1.78
CA LYS A 22 22.34 24.78 -1.78
C LYS A 22 21.70 25.38 -3.04
N GLU A 23 21.96 24.80 -4.20
CA GLU A 23 21.34 25.24 -5.47
C GLU A 23 19.83 25.03 -5.47
N LEU A 24 19.35 23.88 -4.96
CA LEU A 24 17.91 23.63 -4.83
C LEU A 24 17.23 24.62 -3.87
N CYS A 25 17.90 24.98 -2.79
CA CYS A 25 17.34 25.93 -1.80
C CYS A 25 17.21 27.35 -2.36
N GLY A 26 18.17 27.81 -3.18
CA GLY A 26 18.26 29.20 -3.58
C GLY A 26 18.15 30.11 -2.36
N ASP A 27 17.40 31.22 -2.52
CA ASP A 27 17.06 32.12 -1.43
C ASP A 27 15.68 31.89 -0.80
N LYS A 28 15.00 30.82 -1.23
CA LYS A 28 13.60 30.51 -0.83
C LYS A 28 13.51 29.63 0.41
N ILE A 29 14.45 28.72 0.60
CA ILE A 29 14.40 27.70 1.65
C ILE A 29 15.77 27.59 2.32
N SER A 30 15.81 27.41 3.66
CA SER A 30 17.06 27.09 4.33
C SER A 30 17.50 25.64 4.01
N ILE A 31 18.81 25.41 3.93
CA ILE A 31 19.40 24.08 3.70
C ILE A 31 18.89 23.07 4.74
N SER A 32 18.76 23.50 6.00
CA SER A 32 18.24 22.66 7.09
C SER A 32 16.78 22.24 6.83
N LYS A 33 15.89 23.18 6.43
CA LYS A 33 14.49 22.87 6.11
C LYS A 33 14.42 21.91 4.90
N MET A 34 15.21 22.16 3.85
CA MET A 34 15.25 21.27 2.68
C MET A 34 15.74 19.87 3.04
N SER A 35 16.77 19.75 3.85
CA SER A 35 17.23 18.45 4.35
C SER A 35 16.14 17.72 5.16
N CYS A 36 15.36 18.44 5.97
CA CYS A 36 14.22 17.86 6.67
C CYS A 36 13.12 17.39 5.70
N ILE A 37 12.86 18.13 4.64
CA ILE A 37 11.91 17.75 3.58
C ILE A 37 12.37 16.47 2.86
N GLU A 38 13.62 16.42 2.40
CA GLU A 38 14.17 15.24 1.71
C GLU A 38 14.18 13.97 2.58
N ASN A 39 14.27 14.14 3.91
CA ASN A 39 14.23 13.02 4.86
C ASN A 39 12.81 12.75 5.43
N GLY A 40 11.77 13.34 4.86
CA GLY A 40 10.38 13.12 5.25
C GLY A 40 9.98 13.65 6.64
N LYS A 41 10.84 14.49 7.27
CA LYS A 41 10.59 15.04 8.61
C LYS A 41 9.66 16.26 8.58
N VAL A 42 9.57 16.92 7.44
CA VAL A 42 8.75 18.13 7.23
C VAL A 42 8.07 18.01 5.86
N LYS A 43 6.75 18.19 5.80
CA LYS A 43 6.02 18.29 4.54
C LYS A 43 6.23 19.72 3.98
N PRO A 44 6.62 19.87 2.70
CA PRO A 44 6.67 21.19 2.07
C PRO A 44 5.26 21.76 1.91
N ASP A 45 5.11 23.08 2.02
CA ASP A 45 3.91 23.77 1.60
C ASP A 45 3.84 23.84 0.06
N GLU A 46 2.66 24.18 -0.48
CA GLU A 46 2.40 24.17 -1.92
C GLU A 46 3.37 25.08 -2.69
N ASP A 47 3.61 26.30 -2.21
CA ASP A 47 4.51 27.26 -2.89
C ASP A 47 5.94 26.73 -2.95
N ILE A 48 6.40 26.12 -1.88
CA ILE A 48 7.72 25.50 -1.80
C ILE A 48 7.79 24.27 -2.73
N LEU A 49 6.74 23.46 -2.78
CA LEU A 49 6.72 22.28 -3.64
C LEU A 49 6.72 22.65 -5.13
N ARG A 50 5.96 23.70 -5.53
CA ARG A 50 5.98 24.25 -6.90
C ARG A 50 7.35 24.78 -7.26
N TYR A 51 7.97 25.55 -6.36
CA TYR A 51 9.34 26.05 -6.55
C TYR A 51 10.35 24.91 -6.75
N ILE A 52 10.27 23.86 -5.95
CA ILE A 52 11.13 22.68 -6.07
C ILE A 52 10.89 21.98 -7.42
N ALA A 53 9.62 21.75 -7.80
CA ALA A 53 9.21 21.12 -9.05
C ALA A 53 9.86 21.80 -10.26
N ASP A 54 9.82 23.13 -10.30
CA ASP A 54 10.39 23.94 -11.38
C ASP A 54 11.91 23.75 -11.50
N ILE A 55 12.63 23.70 -10.38
CA ILE A 55 14.10 23.55 -10.38
C ILE A 55 14.54 22.14 -10.79
N ILE A 56 13.89 21.12 -10.21
CA ILE A 56 14.27 19.73 -10.52
C ILE A 56 13.61 19.19 -11.78
N LYS A 57 12.76 19.99 -12.44
CA LYS A 57 12.03 19.68 -13.68
C LYS A 57 11.18 18.41 -13.56
N LEU A 58 10.46 18.28 -12.47
CA LEU A 58 9.44 17.27 -12.26
C LEU A 58 8.05 17.90 -12.27
N ASP A 59 7.09 17.08 -12.69
CA ASP A 59 5.68 17.44 -12.62
C ASP A 59 5.24 17.65 -11.16
N TYR A 60 4.46 18.70 -10.92
CA TYR A 60 3.96 19.04 -9.59
C TYR A 60 3.04 17.95 -9.04
N ASP A 61 2.10 17.44 -9.86
CA ASP A 61 1.13 16.44 -9.44
C ASP A 61 1.83 15.13 -9.06
N TYR A 62 2.91 14.78 -9.78
CA TYR A 62 3.76 13.66 -9.40
C TYR A 62 4.44 13.85 -8.04
N LEU A 63 4.96 15.06 -7.76
CA LEU A 63 5.62 15.36 -6.47
C LEU A 63 4.64 15.42 -5.32
N GLU A 64 3.45 16.00 -5.53
CA GLU A 64 2.42 16.16 -4.51
C GLU A 64 1.85 14.84 -4.05
N LYS A 65 1.69 13.89 -4.97
CA LYS A 65 1.12 12.56 -4.71
C LYS A 65 1.88 11.84 -3.59
N ASP A 66 1.22 11.63 -2.47
CA ASP A 66 1.82 10.99 -1.31
C ASP A 66 1.82 9.46 -1.41
N VAL A 67 2.37 8.78 -0.39
CA VAL A 67 2.46 7.31 -0.37
C VAL A 67 1.07 6.67 -0.30
N TYR A 68 0.12 7.29 0.41
CA TYR A 68 -1.25 6.77 0.50
C TYR A 68 -1.93 6.74 -0.88
N GLU A 69 -1.84 7.85 -1.61
CA GLU A 69 -2.43 7.99 -2.94
C GLU A 69 -1.80 7.01 -3.93
N GLN A 70 -0.46 6.85 -3.91
CA GLN A 70 0.24 5.90 -4.76
C GLN A 70 -0.21 4.46 -4.49
N ILE A 71 -0.35 4.05 -3.22
CA ILE A 71 -0.82 2.72 -2.86
C ILE A 71 -2.27 2.52 -3.32
N ASN A 72 -3.14 3.52 -3.13
CA ASN A 72 -4.54 3.43 -3.53
C ASN A 72 -4.69 3.26 -5.05
N GLU A 73 -3.95 4.02 -5.85
CA GLU A 73 -3.91 3.85 -7.31
C GLU A 73 -3.38 2.48 -7.72
N ASN A 74 -2.35 1.97 -7.03
CA ASN A 74 -1.83 0.64 -7.27
C ASN A 74 -2.87 -0.45 -6.96
N ILE A 75 -3.68 -0.28 -5.91
CA ILE A 75 -4.81 -1.19 -5.60
C ILE A 75 -5.81 -1.21 -6.75
N GLU A 76 -6.22 -0.05 -7.26
CA GLU A 76 -7.12 0.06 -8.41
C GLU A 76 -6.51 -0.60 -9.67
N PHE A 77 -5.22 -0.41 -9.90
CA PHE A 77 -4.52 -1.10 -10.99
C PHE A 77 -4.56 -2.62 -10.82
N PHE A 78 -4.30 -3.15 -9.62
CA PHE A 78 -4.37 -4.59 -9.35
C PHE A 78 -5.79 -5.15 -9.51
N GLU A 79 -6.84 -4.37 -9.28
CA GLU A 79 -8.23 -4.79 -9.50
C GLU A 79 -8.54 -5.06 -10.96
N ASN A 80 -7.97 -4.27 -11.84
CA ASN A 80 -8.26 -4.30 -13.26
C ASN A 80 -7.30 -5.20 -14.08
N ASN A 81 -6.18 -5.67 -13.50
CA ASN A 81 -5.10 -6.32 -14.26
C ASN A 81 -4.60 -7.65 -13.64
N THR A 82 -5.40 -8.33 -12.86
CA THR A 82 -4.99 -9.55 -12.09
C THR A 82 -4.47 -10.67 -12.99
N ASP A 83 -4.96 -10.79 -14.22
CA ASP A 83 -4.69 -11.95 -15.08
C ASP A 83 -3.56 -11.74 -16.10
N ILE A 84 -3.07 -10.50 -16.24
CA ILE A 84 -2.19 -10.09 -17.34
C ILE A 84 -0.77 -9.74 -16.85
N TYR A 85 -0.59 -9.49 -15.56
CA TYR A 85 0.65 -8.93 -15.02
C TYR A 85 1.45 -9.97 -14.24
N SER A 86 2.63 -10.34 -14.77
CA SER A 86 3.47 -11.44 -14.22
C SER A 86 4.04 -11.16 -12.82
N ASP A 87 4.22 -9.90 -12.46
CA ASP A 87 4.86 -9.49 -11.19
C ASP A 87 3.86 -9.05 -10.12
N ILE A 88 2.56 -9.34 -10.32
CA ILE A 88 1.47 -8.83 -9.46
C ILE A 88 1.67 -9.21 -7.98
N GLU A 89 2.07 -10.42 -7.69
CA GLU A 89 2.32 -10.90 -6.33
C GLU A 89 3.39 -10.06 -5.63
N LYS A 90 4.52 -9.84 -6.31
CA LYS A 90 5.64 -9.04 -5.81
C LYS A 90 5.21 -7.60 -5.53
N ASP A 91 4.45 -7.01 -6.45
CA ASP A 91 4.00 -5.64 -6.30
C ASP A 91 2.93 -5.49 -5.22
N ILE A 92 2.00 -6.45 -5.06
CA ILE A 92 1.05 -6.45 -3.94
C ILE A 92 1.81 -6.55 -2.61
N LYS A 93 2.80 -7.44 -2.48
CA LYS A 93 3.63 -7.57 -1.27
C LYS A 93 4.37 -6.28 -0.95
N LEU A 94 4.98 -5.63 -1.95
CA LEU A 94 5.66 -4.36 -1.78
C LEU A 94 4.71 -3.27 -1.26
N ASN A 95 3.55 -3.12 -1.89
CA ASN A 95 2.54 -2.15 -1.46
C ASN A 95 2.02 -2.45 -0.04
N LEU A 96 1.83 -3.73 0.29
CA LEU A 96 1.42 -4.17 1.63
C LEU A 96 2.45 -3.78 2.70
N ASP A 97 3.72 -3.97 2.43
CA ASP A 97 4.79 -3.61 3.37
C ASP A 97 4.86 -2.08 3.56
N TYR A 98 4.71 -1.28 2.50
CA TYR A 98 4.58 0.17 2.62
C TYR A 98 3.34 0.58 3.44
N ALA A 99 2.17 0.00 3.13
CA ALA A 99 0.93 0.31 3.85
C ALA A 99 1.05 0.00 5.36
N ILE A 100 1.72 -1.10 5.72
CA ILE A 100 1.97 -1.46 7.12
C ILE A 100 2.94 -0.49 7.78
N ASN A 101 4.05 -0.16 7.12
CA ASN A 101 5.09 0.73 7.65
C ASN A 101 4.57 2.16 7.88
N TYR A 102 3.62 2.61 7.05
CA TYR A 102 2.96 3.90 7.19
C TYR A 102 1.67 3.84 8.03
N GLU A 103 1.34 2.68 8.61
CA GLU A 103 0.14 2.45 9.43
C GLU A 103 -1.19 2.70 8.68
N TYR A 104 -1.20 2.59 7.36
CA TYR A 104 -2.39 2.67 6.52
C TYR A 104 -3.16 1.34 6.55
N TYR A 105 -3.70 0.99 7.71
CA TYR A 105 -4.29 -0.35 7.95
C TYR A 105 -5.49 -0.67 7.06
N GLU A 106 -6.21 0.34 6.59
CA GLU A 106 -7.30 0.13 5.60
C GLU A 106 -6.73 -0.37 4.27
N LEU A 107 -5.70 0.29 3.74
CA LEU A 107 -5.05 -0.13 2.50
C LEU A 107 -4.33 -1.47 2.67
N ALA A 108 -3.67 -1.68 3.82
CA ALA A 108 -3.03 -2.94 4.13
C ALA A 108 -4.04 -4.11 4.17
N PHE A 109 -5.24 -3.89 4.70
CA PHE A 109 -6.30 -4.90 4.70
C PHE A 109 -6.78 -5.21 3.26
N LYS A 110 -6.99 -4.20 2.42
CA LYS A 110 -7.35 -4.40 1.00
C LYS A 110 -6.28 -5.21 0.25
N LEU A 111 -5.01 -4.89 0.50
CA LEU A 111 -3.88 -5.57 -0.16
C LEU A 111 -3.71 -7.01 0.28
N ILE A 112 -3.82 -7.31 1.58
CA ILE A 112 -3.70 -8.69 2.07
C ILE A 112 -4.90 -9.55 1.62
N HIS A 113 -6.11 -8.98 1.59
CA HIS A 113 -7.28 -9.63 1.00
C HIS A 113 -7.04 -9.99 -0.48
N LYS A 114 -6.45 -9.05 -1.24
CA LYS A 114 -6.13 -9.28 -2.65
C LYS A 114 -5.07 -10.36 -2.83
N LEU A 115 -4.01 -10.34 -2.02
CA LEU A 115 -2.96 -11.35 -2.03
C LEU A 115 -3.52 -12.73 -1.68
N PHE A 116 -4.41 -12.79 -0.68
CA PHE A 116 -5.10 -14.01 -0.28
C PHE A 116 -5.90 -14.61 -1.44
N ASN A 117 -6.71 -13.80 -2.12
CA ASN A 117 -7.50 -14.26 -3.26
C ASN A 117 -6.62 -14.66 -4.46
N TYR A 118 -5.50 -13.96 -4.68
CA TYR A 118 -4.51 -14.36 -5.67
C TYR A 118 -4.01 -15.78 -5.43
N TYR A 119 -3.59 -16.11 -4.20
CA TYR A 119 -3.15 -17.44 -3.84
C TYR A 119 -4.28 -18.50 -3.90
N LEU A 120 -5.49 -18.12 -3.49
CA LEU A 120 -6.65 -19.01 -3.55
C LEU A 120 -6.97 -19.43 -4.99
N ASN A 121 -6.93 -18.48 -5.92
CA ASN A 121 -7.14 -18.74 -7.36
C ASN A 121 -6.05 -19.63 -7.95
N GLN A 122 -4.81 -19.50 -7.47
CA GLN A 122 -3.68 -20.35 -7.86
C GLN A 122 -3.69 -21.71 -7.14
N LYS A 123 -4.63 -21.94 -6.22
CA LYS A 123 -4.69 -23.11 -5.33
C LYS A 123 -3.42 -23.32 -4.50
N ASN A 124 -2.73 -22.22 -4.21
CA ASN A 124 -1.50 -22.23 -3.41
C ASN A 124 -1.84 -22.09 -1.92
N LEU A 125 -2.29 -23.18 -1.32
CA LEU A 125 -2.76 -23.21 0.07
C LEU A 125 -1.63 -22.99 1.10
N ASN A 126 -0.38 -23.29 0.74
CA ASN A 126 0.76 -23.07 1.63
C ASN A 126 1.06 -21.59 1.80
N ASP A 127 1.08 -20.81 0.71
CA ASP A 127 1.30 -19.36 0.81
C ASP A 127 0.13 -18.65 1.51
N ILE A 128 -1.11 -19.19 1.39
CA ILE A 128 -2.23 -18.70 2.20
C ILE A 128 -1.95 -18.91 3.68
N LEU A 129 -1.52 -20.12 4.09
CA LEU A 129 -1.24 -20.42 5.48
C LEU A 129 -0.18 -19.47 6.08
N ASP A 130 0.83 -19.11 5.28
CA ASP A 130 1.91 -18.20 5.70
C ASP A 130 1.41 -16.77 5.93
N ILE A 131 0.40 -16.31 5.20
CA ILE A 131 -0.13 -14.95 5.35
C ILE A 131 -1.30 -14.84 6.35
N VAL A 132 -1.95 -15.95 6.74
CA VAL A 132 -3.12 -15.94 7.65
C VAL A 132 -2.85 -15.20 8.98
N PRO A 133 -1.70 -15.36 9.67
CA PRO A 133 -1.45 -14.60 10.90
C PRO A 133 -1.42 -13.09 10.66
N LYS A 134 -0.72 -12.64 9.61
CA LYS A 134 -0.66 -11.22 9.21
C LYS A 134 -2.05 -10.69 8.83
N TYR A 135 -2.84 -11.49 8.11
CA TYR A 135 -4.22 -11.13 7.74
C TYR A 135 -5.10 -10.94 8.96
N TYR A 136 -5.04 -11.85 9.93
CA TYR A 136 -5.77 -11.73 11.18
C TYR A 136 -5.40 -10.46 11.96
N ASP A 137 -4.11 -10.14 12.05
CA ASP A 137 -3.64 -8.93 12.73
C ASP A 137 -4.14 -7.65 12.05
N LEU A 138 -4.12 -7.60 10.73
CA LEU A 138 -4.64 -6.47 9.96
C LEU A 138 -6.17 -6.36 10.07
N TYR A 139 -6.89 -7.48 10.04
CA TYR A 139 -8.32 -7.52 10.33
C TYR A 139 -8.62 -6.91 11.70
N ARG A 140 -7.87 -7.28 12.73
CA ARG A 140 -8.06 -6.74 14.08
C ARG A 140 -7.77 -5.25 14.19
N LYS A 141 -6.78 -4.75 13.47
CA LYS A 141 -6.41 -3.32 13.44
C LYS A 141 -7.42 -2.46 12.66
N ASN A 142 -8.13 -3.05 11.72
CA ASN A 142 -9.15 -2.37 10.90
C ASN A 142 -10.49 -3.12 10.99
N ASN A 143 -10.97 -3.33 12.23
CA ASN A 143 -12.16 -4.13 12.53
C ASN A 143 -13.45 -3.33 12.27
N VAL A 144 -13.78 -3.14 11.00
CA VAL A 144 -15.08 -2.63 10.55
C VAL A 144 -15.96 -3.78 10.10
N TYR A 145 -17.26 -3.59 10.12
CA TYR A 145 -18.26 -4.62 9.81
C TYR A 145 -18.01 -5.31 8.44
N GLN A 146 -17.74 -4.52 7.40
CA GLN A 146 -17.47 -5.06 6.06
C GLN A 146 -16.22 -5.93 6.03
N ASN A 147 -15.15 -5.52 6.71
CA ASN A 147 -13.90 -6.29 6.78
C ASN A 147 -14.08 -7.61 7.53
N THR A 148 -14.98 -7.64 8.52
CA THR A 148 -15.33 -8.88 9.23
C THR A 148 -15.96 -9.90 8.29
N ILE A 149 -16.90 -9.46 7.45
CA ILE A 149 -17.54 -10.33 6.45
C ILE A 149 -16.50 -10.83 5.43
N ILE A 150 -15.65 -9.93 4.92
CA ILE A 150 -14.59 -10.27 3.96
C ILE A 150 -13.65 -11.32 4.56
N TYR A 151 -13.11 -11.06 5.75
CA TYR A 151 -12.19 -11.97 6.42
C TYR A 151 -12.80 -13.34 6.67
N PHE A 152 -14.04 -13.40 7.19
CA PHE A 152 -14.70 -14.68 7.44
C PHE A 152 -15.01 -15.45 6.16
N LYS A 153 -15.37 -14.76 5.08
CA LYS A 153 -15.59 -15.37 3.77
C LYS A 153 -14.29 -15.96 3.21
N ASP A 154 -13.19 -15.25 3.31
CA ASP A 154 -11.90 -15.70 2.85
C ASP A 154 -11.43 -16.93 3.63
N MET A 155 -11.55 -16.91 4.97
CA MET A 155 -11.23 -18.08 5.80
C MET A 155 -12.10 -19.28 5.46
N ALA A 156 -13.40 -19.07 5.25
CA ALA A 156 -14.32 -20.14 4.86
C ALA A 156 -13.94 -20.77 3.51
N ASN A 157 -13.58 -19.94 2.52
CA ASN A 157 -13.13 -20.39 1.21
C ASN A 157 -11.83 -21.21 1.29
N TYR A 158 -10.85 -20.70 2.03
CA TYR A 158 -9.59 -21.40 2.26
C TYR A 158 -9.80 -22.77 2.91
N LEU A 159 -10.60 -22.83 3.97
CA LEU A 159 -10.89 -24.09 4.67
C LEU A 159 -11.69 -25.07 3.78
N TYR A 160 -12.57 -24.55 2.94
CA TYR A 160 -13.29 -25.36 1.97
C TYR A 160 -12.33 -26.00 0.94
N GLU A 161 -11.42 -25.22 0.36
CA GLU A 161 -10.40 -25.74 -0.57
C GLU A 161 -9.42 -26.71 0.13
N SER A 162 -9.15 -26.51 1.41
CA SER A 162 -8.35 -27.40 2.26
C SER A 162 -9.12 -28.66 2.68
N LYS A 163 -10.40 -28.83 2.27
CA LYS A 163 -11.31 -29.93 2.65
C LYS A 163 -11.70 -29.98 4.13
N GLU A 164 -11.48 -28.89 4.86
CA GLU A 164 -11.87 -28.71 6.26
C GLU A 164 -13.33 -28.19 6.33
N TYR A 165 -14.27 -28.95 5.80
CA TYR A 165 -15.66 -28.52 5.57
C TYR A 165 -16.41 -28.15 6.86
N GLY A 166 -16.09 -28.79 7.99
CA GLY A 166 -16.68 -28.47 9.29
C GLY A 166 -16.34 -27.05 9.74
N GLU A 167 -15.06 -26.68 9.65
CA GLU A 167 -14.59 -25.36 10.02
C GLU A 167 -15.05 -24.31 9.01
N ALA A 168 -15.04 -24.61 7.71
CA ALA A 168 -15.58 -23.73 6.69
C ALA A 168 -17.05 -23.37 6.98
N LYS A 169 -17.88 -24.34 7.34
CA LYS A 169 -19.28 -24.12 7.74
C LYS A 169 -19.40 -23.19 8.96
N ASN A 170 -18.51 -23.33 9.93
CA ASN A 170 -18.50 -22.46 11.12
C ASN A 170 -18.27 -20.98 10.73
N TYR A 171 -17.35 -20.71 9.82
CA TYR A 171 -17.12 -19.34 9.33
C TYR A 171 -18.31 -18.80 8.54
N TYR A 172 -18.94 -19.60 7.65
CA TYR A 172 -20.15 -19.18 6.95
C TYR A 172 -21.32 -18.88 7.93
N ASN A 173 -21.51 -19.70 8.96
CA ASN A 173 -22.53 -19.45 9.96
C ASN A 173 -22.28 -18.13 10.73
N ARG A 174 -21.02 -17.78 11.01
CA ARG A 174 -20.70 -16.48 11.63
C ARG A 174 -21.10 -15.31 10.72
N ILE A 175 -20.92 -15.42 9.39
CA ILE A 175 -21.37 -14.40 8.44
C ILE A 175 -22.89 -14.26 8.49
N VAL A 176 -23.63 -15.39 8.45
CA VAL A 176 -25.11 -15.37 8.54
C VAL A 176 -25.56 -14.67 9.80
N ASN A 177 -24.95 -14.95 10.96
CA ASN A 177 -25.30 -14.35 12.23
C ASN A 177 -24.97 -12.84 12.31
N LEU A 178 -24.07 -12.33 11.46
CA LEU A 178 -23.78 -10.91 11.35
C LEU A 178 -24.82 -10.17 10.50
N LEU A 179 -25.52 -10.87 9.60
CA LEU A 179 -26.46 -10.28 8.65
C LEU A 179 -27.90 -10.26 9.17
N VAL A 180 -28.19 -10.94 10.29
CA VAL A 180 -29.50 -11.00 11.00
C VAL A 180 -29.48 -10.05 12.18
#